data_426f4199d7c4a3e7d38d3314048bad53
#
_entry.id   426f4199d7c4a3e7d38d3314048bad53
#
_cell.length_a   1.000
_cell.length_b   1.000
_cell.length_c   1.000
_cell.angle_alpha   90.00
_cell.angle_beta   90.00
_cell.angle_gamma   90.00
#
_symmetry.space_group_name_H-M   'P 1'
#
loop_
_entity.id
_entity.type
_entity.pdbx_description
1 polymer ?
#
loop_
_entity_poly.entity_id
_entity_poly.type
_entity_poly.pdbx_seq_one_letter_code
_entity_poly.pdbx_strand_id
1 'polypeptide(L)'
;MSADGFLASLRESPWVGWENFKFLFSSDQAFLITKNTILYNVAFILLNLLISVVFAIIMSELRNKRLVKVYQTMSLLPYFLSWVIISYFVYAFLSPDKGIFNQWITGHGGEAVNWYNEPKYWPFILVFIGTWKGIGYNSIIYFASVMGIDPTYYEAAMVDGASKWQQIKHVTIPQLIPLMTILTILAVGNIFRADFGLFYNIPRNSGALYDVTQVLDTYIYNGLTSTGDFGMTAAAGLYQSVVGFVLLMITNTIARRFDSDSALF
;
A
#
# COMPACT_ATOMS: atom_id res chain seq x y z
N MET A 1 -23.96 25.97 7.53
CA MET A 1 -24.97 25.35 8.42
C MET A 1 -24.60 25.74 9.84
N SER A 2 -25.54 26.32 10.63
CA SER A 2 -25.28 26.61 12.05
C SER A 2 -25.22 25.27 12.84
N ALA A 3 -24.53 25.26 13.98
CA ALA A 3 -24.45 24.06 14.84
C ALA A 3 -25.84 23.58 15.27
N ASP A 4 -26.76 24.52 15.53
CA ASP A 4 -28.15 24.22 15.88
C ASP A 4 -28.93 23.56 14.74
N GLY A 5 -28.68 23.98 13.49
CA GLY A 5 -29.29 23.35 12.31
C GLY A 5 -28.79 21.93 12.07
N PHE A 6 -27.52 21.65 12.37
CA PHE A 6 -26.97 20.31 12.30
C PHE A 6 -27.58 19.38 13.37
N LEU A 7 -27.69 19.84 14.61
CA LEU A 7 -28.29 19.05 15.70
C LEU A 7 -29.79 18.81 15.48
N ALA A 8 -30.49 19.76 14.89
CA ALA A 8 -31.91 19.61 14.53
C ALA A 8 -32.06 18.55 13.43
N SER A 9 -31.25 18.60 12.37
CA SER A 9 -31.29 17.60 11.29
C SER A 9 -30.97 16.18 11.76
N LEU A 10 -30.05 16.04 12.73
CA LEU A 10 -29.75 14.73 13.34
C LEU A 10 -30.94 14.17 14.14
N ARG A 11 -31.69 15.03 14.84
CA ARG A 11 -32.86 14.60 15.64
C ARG A 11 -34.07 14.26 14.77
N GLU A 12 -34.21 14.94 13.65
CA GLU A 12 -35.33 14.77 12.71
C GLU A 12 -35.08 13.67 11.68
N SER A 13 -33.83 13.22 11.53
CA SER A 13 -33.48 12.13 10.62
C SER A 13 -34.09 10.80 11.07
N PRO A 14 -34.78 10.06 10.18
CA PRO A 14 -35.34 8.77 10.50
C PRO A 14 -34.24 7.76 10.85
N TRP A 15 -34.45 7.00 11.91
CA TRP A 15 -33.54 5.92 12.27
C TRP A 15 -33.69 4.75 11.28
N VAL A 16 -32.67 4.47 10.47
CA VAL A 16 -32.69 3.44 9.43
C VAL A 16 -32.03 2.12 9.85
N GLY A 17 -31.48 2.03 11.06
CA GLY A 17 -30.86 0.83 11.60
C GLY A 17 -29.71 0.33 10.70
N TRP A 18 -29.81 -0.93 10.26
CA TRP A 18 -28.80 -1.62 9.45
C TRP A 18 -29.00 -1.49 7.93
N GLU A 19 -29.98 -0.70 7.47
CA GLU A 19 -30.30 -0.57 6.04
C GLU A 19 -29.07 -0.16 5.21
N ASN A 20 -28.30 0.82 5.70
CA ASN A 20 -27.11 1.32 5.02
C ASN A 20 -25.97 0.29 4.94
N PHE A 21 -26.02 -0.76 5.77
CA PHE A 21 -25.05 -1.87 5.73
C PHE A 21 -25.47 -3.02 4.83
N LYS A 22 -26.75 -3.13 4.45
CA LYS A 22 -27.23 -4.24 3.58
C LYS A 22 -26.42 -4.34 2.30
N PHE A 23 -26.06 -3.20 1.70
CA PHE A 23 -25.23 -3.14 0.52
C PHE A 23 -23.92 -3.94 0.67
N LEU A 24 -23.20 -3.77 1.81
CA LEU A 24 -21.90 -4.41 2.04
C LEU A 24 -21.96 -5.94 2.07
N PHE A 25 -23.14 -6.51 2.36
CA PHE A 25 -23.31 -7.95 2.54
C PHE A 25 -24.18 -8.62 1.46
N SER A 26 -24.82 -7.83 0.61
CA SER A 26 -25.79 -8.36 -0.37
C SER A 26 -25.48 -8.00 -1.82
N SER A 27 -24.48 -7.16 -2.11
CA SER A 27 -24.15 -6.79 -3.49
C SER A 27 -22.83 -7.44 -3.95
N ASP A 28 -22.83 -7.96 -5.18
CA ASP A 28 -21.63 -8.48 -5.84
C ASP A 28 -20.53 -7.40 -5.93
N GLN A 29 -20.93 -6.13 -6.07
CA GLN A 29 -20.02 -5.00 -6.13
C GLN A 29 -19.28 -4.80 -4.82
N ALA A 30 -19.95 -4.89 -3.66
CA ALA A 30 -19.29 -4.77 -2.37
C ALA A 30 -18.29 -5.90 -2.13
N PHE A 31 -18.62 -7.12 -2.54
CA PHE A 31 -17.68 -8.25 -2.49
C PHE A 31 -16.45 -7.99 -3.36
N LEU A 32 -16.65 -7.53 -4.60
CA LEU A 32 -15.57 -7.19 -5.53
C LEU A 32 -14.63 -6.13 -4.93
N ILE A 33 -15.18 -5.03 -4.42
CA ILE A 33 -14.42 -3.91 -3.86
C ILE A 33 -13.63 -4.35 -2.62
N THR A 34 -14.28 -5.11 -1.73
CA THR A 34 -13.63 -5.64 -0.53
C THR A 34 -12.49 -6.59 -0.91
N LYS A 35 -12.73 -7.51 -1.86
CA LYS A 35 -11.73 -8.42 -2.40
C LYS A 35 -10.53 -7.66 -2.98
N ASN A 36 -10.79 -6.66 -3.83
CA ASN A 36 -9.74 -5.84 -4.43
C ASN A 36 -8.92 -5.14 -3.34
N THR A 37 -9.58 -4.49 -2.38
CA THR A 37 -8.92 -3.79 -1.27
C THR A 37 -7.97 -4.72 -0.52
N ILE A 38 -8.44 -5.91 -0.15
CA ILE A 38 -7.63 -6.90 0.60
C ILE A 38 -6.48 -7.42 -0.26
N LEU A 39 -6.74 -7.84 -1.50
CA LEU A 39 -5.71 -8.44 -2.36
C LEU A 39 -4.58 -7.46 -2.67
N TYR A 40 -4.89 -6.19 -2.98
CA TYR A 40 -3.88 -5.18 -3.20
C TYR A 40 -3.08 -4.90 -1.93
N ASN A 41 -3.74 -4.75 -0.78
CA ASN A 41 -3.02 -4.49 0.46
C ASN A 41 -2.15 -5.68 0.90
N VAL A 42 -2.61 -6.92 0.72
CA VAL A 42 -1.77 -8.11 0.95
C VAL A 42 -0.54 -8.06 0.04
N ALA A 43 -0.72 -7.79 -1.26
CA ALA A 43 0.40 -7.66 -2.18
C ALA A 43 1.37 -6.54 -1.76
N PHE A 44 0.86 -5.36 -1.37
CA PHE A 44 1.69 -4.26 -0.88
C PHE A 44 2.42 -4.60 0.41
N ILE A 45 1.76 -5.23 1.39
CA ILE A 45 2.40 -5.64 2.65
C ILE A 45 3.57 -6.57 2.35
N LEU A 46 3.37 -7.61 1.55
CA LEU A 46 4.41 -8.59 1.22
C LEU A 46 5.55 -7.98 0.40
N LEU A 47 5.23 -7.22 -0.64
CA LEU A 47 6.26 -6.63 -1.51
C LEU A 47 7.01 -5.50 -0.80
N ASN A 48 6.34 -4.64 -0.06
CA ASN A 48 7.01 -3.58 0.69
C ASN A 48 7.93 -4.16 1.76
N LEU A 49 7.49 -5.17 2.51
CA LEU A 49 8.33 -5.84 3.48
C LEU A 49 9.58 -6.44 2.81
N LEU A 50 9.38 -7.30 1.80
CA LEU A 50 10.46 -8.00 1.13
C LEU A 50 11.46 -7.04 0.46
N ILE A 51 10.95 -6.14 -0.39
CA ILE A 51 11.81 -5.28 -1.21
C ILE A 51 12.50 -4.22 -0.35
N SER A 52 11.81 -3.65 0.66
CA SER A 52 12.42 -2.64 1.53
C SER A 52 13.50 -3.21 2.42
N VAL A 53 13.33 -4.43 2.96
CA VAL A 53 14.36 -5.12 3.74
C VAL A 53 15.56 -5.47 2.86
N VAL A 54 15.33 -6.06 1.68
CA VAL A 54 16.40 -6.38 0.73
C VAL A 54 17.17 -5.12 0.32
N PHE A 55 16.46 -4.05 -0.01
CA PHE A 55 17.08 -2.79 -0.41
C PHE A 55 17.88 -2.16 0.74
N ALA A 56 17.37 -2.20 1.97
CA ALA A 56 18.08 -1.73 3.17
C ALA A 56 19.38 -2.51 3.41
N ILE A 57 19.32 -3.84 3.30
CA ILE A 57 20.51 -4.70 3.44
C ILE A 57 21.53 -4.40 2.33
N ILE A 58 21.11 -4.29 1.07
CA ILE A 58 22.01 -3.94 -0.03
C ILE A 58 22.70 -2.60 0.24
N MET A 59 21.95 -1.58 0.70
CA MET A 59 22.52 -0.28 1.03
C MET A 59 23.52 -0.34 2.20
N SER A 60 23.27 -1.18 3.21
CA SER A 60 24.16 -1.32 4.37
C SER A 60 25.52 -1.97 4.02
N GLU A 61 25.54 -2.83 3.00
CA GLU A 61 26.77 -3.49 2.52
C GLU A 61 27.62 -2.60 1.60
N LEU A 62 27.11 -1.44 1.18
CA LEU A 62 27.86 -0.52 0.32
C LEU A 62 28.95 0.22 1.14
N ARG A 63 30.21 0.02 0.77
CA ARG A 63 31.37 0.68 1.41
C ARG A 63 31.41 2.20 1.19
N ASN A 64 30.91 2.65 0.04
CA ASN A 64 30.98 4.07 -0.34
C ASN A 64 29.77 4.84 0.21
N LYS A 65 29.98 5.58 1.30
CA LYS A 65 28.93 6.40 1.94
C LYS A 65 28.28 7.43 1.01
N ARG A 66 29.00 7.91 -0.03
CA ARG A 66 28.42 8.84 -1.02
C ARG A 66 27.40 8.13 -1.91
N LEU A 67 27.69 6.90 -2.33
CA LEU A 67 26.75 6.09 -3.11
C LEU A 67 25.50 5.75 -2.28
N VAL A 68 25.65 5.37 -1.02
CA VAL A 68 24.52 5.14 -0.12
C VAL A 68 23.61 6.36 -0.09
N LYS A 69 24.18 7.56 0.13
CA LYS A 69 23.41 8.80 0.17
C LYS A 69 22.69 9.09 -1.17
N VAL A 70 23.35 8.86 -2.30
CA VAL A 70 22.75 9.04 -3.63
C VAL A 70 21.59 8.08 -3.82
N TYR A 71 21.76 6.78 -3.55
CA TYR A 71 20.68 5.79 -3.69
C TYR A 71 19.51 6.07 -2.76
N GLN A 72 19.75 6.44 -1.50
CA GLN A 72 18.70 6.86 -0.57
C GLN A 72 17.92 8.07 -1.12
N THR A 73 18.61 9.10 -1.59
CA THR A 73 17.97 10.30 -2.13
C THR A 73 17.15 9.99 -3.38
N MET A 74 17.70 9.19 -4.30
CA MET A 74 17.00 8.80 -5.53
C MET A 74 15.79 7.91 -5.26
N SER A 75 15.89 6.98 -4.30
CA SER A 75 14.77 6.10 -3.94
C SER A 75 13.65 6.83 -3.20
N LEU A 76 13.98 7.93 -2.47
CA LEU A 76 12.99 8.76 -1.79
C LEU A 76 12.23 9.71 -2.73
N LEU A 77 12.82 10.07 -3.88
CA LEU A 77 12.23 11.07 -4.78
C LEU A 77 10.78 10.73 -5.18
N PRO A 78 10.44 9.48 -5.57
CA PRO A 78 9.06 9.13 -5.91
C PRO A 78 8.06 9.36 -4.77
N TYR A 79 8.48 9.15 -3.52
CA TYR A 79 7.62 9.33 -2.35
C TYR A 79 7.10 10.77 -2.20
N PHE A 80 7.92 11.77 -2.55
CA PHE A 80 7.54 13.18 -2.47
C PHE A 80 6.67 13.67 -3.65
N LEU A 81 6.57 12.91 -4.74
CA LEU A 81 5.69 13.27 -5.84
C LEU A 81 4.22 13.03 -5.47
N SER A 82 3.35 13.99 -5.81
CA SER A 82 1.91 13.78 -5.67
C SER A 82 1.41 12.68 -6.63
N TRP A 83 0.35 11.98 -6.25
CA TRP A 83 -0.28 10.98 -7.12
C TRP A 83 -0.78 11.58 -8.44
N VAL A 84 -1.19 12.84 -8.43
CA VAL A 84 -1.59 13.55 -9.65
C VAL A 84 -0.42 13.64 -10.62
N ILE A 85 0.77 14.06 -10.15
CA ILE A 85 1.96 14.15 -11.00
C ILE A 85 2.34 12.76 -11.54
N ILE A 86 2.35 11.75 -10.67
CA ILE A 86 2.65 10.37 -11.09
C ILE A 86 1.65 9.89 -12.15
N SER A 87 0.35 10.23 -12.02
CA SER A 87 -0.67 9.84 -12.99
C SER A 87 -0.40 10.42 -14.40
N TYR A 88 0.12 11.64 -14.49
CA TYR A 88 0.51 12.21 -15.77
C TYR A 88 1.73 11.50 -16.39
N PHE A 89 2.72 11.11 -15.56
CA PHE A 89 3.82 10.28 -16.05
C PHE A 89 3.32 8.94 -16.57
N VAL A 90 2.50 8.24 -15.79
CA VAL A 90 1.91 6.96 -16.21
C VAL A 90 1.12 7.11 -17.50
N TYR A 91 0.33 8.19 -17.62
CA TYR A 91 -0.41 8.47 -18.84
C TYR A 91 0.51 8.75 -20.05
N ALA A 92 1.62 9.44 -19.85
CA ALA A 92 2.61 9.65 -20.92
C ALA A 92 3.21 8.32 -21.43
N PHE A 93 3.33 7.31 -20.58
CA PHE A 93 3.77 5.96 -20.98
C PHE A 93 2.65 5.13 -21.61
N LEU A 94 1.42 5.20 -21.05
CA LEU A 94 0.30 4.32 -21.37
C LEU A 94 -0.79 4.96 -22.25
N SER A 95 -0.60 6.21 -22.73
CA SER A 95 -1.59 6.84 -23.61
C SER A 95 -1.83 5.97 -24.86
N PRO A 96 -3.10 5.71 -25.24
CA PRO A 96 -3.41 4.90 -26.41
C PRO A 96 -2.77 5.41 -27.69
N ASP A 97 -2.84 6.74 -27.93
CA ASP A 97 -2.42 7.32 -29.20
C ASP A 97 -0.92 7.68 -29.24
N LYS A 98 -0.37 8.21 -28.13
CA LYS A 98 0.98 8.79 -28.09
C LYS A 98 1.87 8.22 -26.98
N GLY A 99 1.40 7.16 -26.27
CA GLY A 99 2.15 6.56 -25.19
C GLY A 99 3.46 5.91 -25.66
N ILE A 100 4.51 6.08 -24.86
CA ILE A 100 5.86 5.57 -25.18
C ILE A 100 5.80 4.05 -25.42
N PHE A 101 5.04 3.30 -24.63
CA PHE A 101 4.91 1.84 -24.80
C PHE A 101 4.23 1.49 -26.10
N ASN A 102 3.17 2.19 -26.50
CA ASN A 102 2.50 1.94 -27.78
C ASN A 102 3.37 2.31 -28.97
N GLN A 103 4.15 3.40 -28.88
CA GLN A 103 5.13 3.74 -29.92
C GLN A 103 6.19 2.65 -30.10
N TRP A 104 6.66 2.09 -28.99
CA TRP A 104 7.61 0.98 -29.02
C TRP A 104 6.98 -0.31 -29.59
N ILE A 105 5.78 -0.69 -29.16
CA ILE A 105 5.05 -1.86 -29.64
C ILE A 105 4.79 -1.76 -31.15
N THR A 106 4.24 -0.63 -31.61
CA THR A 106 3.92 -0.43 -33.04
C THR A 106 5.18 -0.30 -33.90
N GLY A 107 6.25 0.29 -33.35
CA GLY A 107 7.55 0.36 -34.02
C GLY A 107 8.20 -1.02 -34.25
N HIS A 108 7.79 -2.05 -33.50
CA HIS A 108 8.23 -3.43 -33.66
C HIS A 108 7.18 -4.32 -34.35
N GLY A 109 6.16 -3.72 -34.99
CA GLY A 109 5.14 -4.44 -35.75
C GLY A 109 3.99 -5.02 -34.92
N GLY A 110 3.87 -4.67 -33.66
CA GLY A 110 2.74 -5.02 -32.80
C GLY A 110 1.56 -4.06 -32.96
N GLU A 111 0.41 -4.42 -32.40
CA GLU A 111 -0.78 -3.57 -32.36
C GLU A 111 -0.78 -2.68 -31.11
N ALA A 112 -1.26 -1.42 -31.26
CA ALA A 112 -1.40 -0.52 -30.13
C ALA A 112 -2.41 -1.04 -29.10
N VAL A 113 -2.06 -0.97 -27.82
CA VAL A 113 -2.91 -1.41 -26.73
C VAL A 113 -3.68 -0.23 -26.15
N ASN A 114 -5.00 -0.37 -25.99
CA ASN A 114 -5.78 0.61 -25.25
C ASN A 114 -5.74 0.28 -23.75
N TRP A 115 -4.63 0.63 -23.11
CA TRP A 115 -4.33 0.31 -21.72
C TRP A 115 -5.46 0.66 -20.75
N TYR A 116 -6.16 1.79 -20.97
CA TYR A 116 -7.24 2.25 -20.09
C TYR A 116 -8.59 1.54 -20.33
N ASN A 117 -8.66 0.63 -21.31
CA ASN A 117 -9.79 -0.26 -21.55
C ASN A 117 -9.43 -1.75 -21.39
N GLU A 118 -8.20 -2.06 -20.95
CA GLU A 118 -7.70 -3.43 -20.78
C GLU A 118 -7.46 -3.75 -19.29
N PRO A 119 -8.47 -4.21 -18.53
CA PRO A 119 -8.37 -4.43 -17.08
C PRO A 119 -7.24 -5.39 -16.66
N LYS A 120 -6.89 -6.37 -17.50
CA LYS A 120 -5.93 -7.44 -17.16
C LYS A 120 -4.52 -6.96 -16.78
N TYR A 121 -4.10 -5.78 -17.24
CA TYR A 121 -2.77 -5.23 -16.94
C TYR A 121 -2.74 -4.41 -15.65
N TRP A 122 -3.89 -3.89 -15.21
CA TRP A 122 -3.96 -2.89 -14.15
C TRP A 122 -3.54 -3.37 -12.76
N PRO A 123 -3.84 -4.63 -12.36
CA PRO A 123 -3.32 -5.11 -11.08
C PRO A 123 -1.80 -5.03 -10.98
N PHE A 124 -1.08 -5.39 -12.04
CA PHE A 124 0.38 -5.32 -12.09
C PHE A 124 0.89 -3.88 -12.11
N ILE A 125 0.25 -3.00 -12.91
CA ILE A 125 0.61 -1.58 -13.01
C ILE A 125 0.44 -0.90 -11.65
N LEU A 126 -0.68 -1.08 -10.97
CA LEU A 126 -0.96 -0.48 -9.67
C LEU A 126 0.01 -0.98 -8.59
N VAL A 127 0.22 -2.29 -8.54
CA VAL A 127 1.16 -2.90 -7.58
C VAL A 127 2.58 -2.39 -7.82
N PHE A 128 3.03 -2.33 -9.07
CA PHE A 128 4.36 -1.81 -9.42
C PHE A 128 4.52 -0.35 -9.00
N ILE A 129 3.57 0.53 -9.37
CA ILE A 129 3.67 1.97 -9.11
C ILE A 129 3.56 2.26 -7.61
N GLY A 130 2.64 1.60 -6.90
CA GLY A 130 2.48 1.76 -5.46
C GLY A 130 3.73 1.31 -4.70
N THR A 131 4.29 0.16 -5.06
CA THR A 131 5.52 -0.36 -4.47
C THR A 131 6.71 0.56 -4.78
N TRP A 132 6.92 0.95 -6.05
CA TRP A 132 7.98 1.86 -6.47
C TRP A 132 7.97 3.18 -5.70
N LYS A 133 6.79 3.76 -5.49
CA LYS A 133 6.64 4.99 -4.72
C LYS A 133 7.01 4.82 -3.25
N GLY A 134 6.66 3.67 -2.64
CA GLY A 134 6.84 3.41 -1.21
C GLY A 134 8.21 2.90 -0.80
N ILE A 135 8.94 2.21 -1.69
CA ILE A 135 10.19 1.50 -1.37
C ILE A 135 11.20 2.40 -0.67
N GLY A 136 11.44 3.61 -1.20
CA GLY A 136 12.46 4.51 -0.68
C GLY A 136 12.21 4.88 0.77
N TYR A 137 10.99 5.25 1.11
CA TYR A 137 10.61 5.62 2.47
C TYR A 137 10.68 4.42 3.43
N ASN A 138 10.11 3.30 3.05
CA ASN A 138 10.06 2.11 3.89
C ASN A 138 11.46 1.52 4.13
N SER A 139 12.32 1.53 3.11
CA SER A 139 13.69 0.99 3.23
C SER A 139 14.59 1.79 4.17
N ILE A 140 14.36 3.10 4.35
CA ILE A 140 15.15 3.91 5.29
C ILE A 140 14.92 3.46 6.73
N ILE A 141 13.70 3.08 7.08
CA ILE A 141 13.37 2.60 8.43
C ILE A 141 14.18 1.33 8.73
N TYR A 142 14.18 0.37 7.80
CA TYR A 142 14.97 -0.85 7.93
C TYR A 142 16.47 -0.59 7.88
N PHE A 143 16.92 0.32 7.00
CA PHE A 143 18.32 0.70 6.90
C PHE A 143 18.84 1.31 8.21
N ALA A 144 18.08 2.19 8.84
CA ALA A 144 18.44 2.76 10.14
C ALA A 144 18.56 1.67 11.21
N SER A 145 17.66 0.69 11.21
CA SER A 145 17.72 -0.45 12.13
C SER A 145 18.97 -1.32 11.87
N VAL A 146 19.30 -1.64 10.62
CA VAL A 146 20.51 -2.40 10.27
C VAL A 146 21.78 -1.67 10.73
N MET A 147 21.83 -0.34 10.53
CA MET A 147 22.98 0.50 10.94
C MET A 147 23.09 0.65 12.47
N GLY A 148 22.04 0.34 13.22
CA GLY A 148 22.01 0.31 14.67
C GLY A 148 22.46 -1.01 15.30
N ILE A 149 22.67 -2.06 14.51
CA ILE A 149 23.16 -3.35 15.01
C ILE A 149 24.62 -3.20 15.49
N ASP A 150 24.91 -3.71 16.70
CA ASP A 150 26.24 -3.63 17.27
C ASP A 150 27.24 -4.40 16.36
N PRO A 151 28.32 -3.72 15.89
CA PRO A 151 29.36 -4.33 15.07
C PRO A 151 29.99 -5.59 15.66
N THR A 152 29.99 -5.75 16.97
CA THR A 152 30.59 -6.90 17.67
C THR A 152 29.96 -8.23 17.24
N TYR A 153 28.67 -8.24 16.89
CA TYR A 153 28.00 -9.44 16.35
C TYR A 153 28.60 -9.88 15.00
N TYR A 154 28.91 -8.90 14.14
CA TYR A 154 29.52 -9.17 12.84
C TYR A 154 30.98 -9.59 12.97
N GLU A 155 31.71 -8.99 13.92
CA GLU A 155 33.13 -9.35 14.23
C GLU A 155 33.22 -10.78 14.76
N ALA A 156 32.34 -11.17 15.69
CA ALA A 156 32.25 -12.54 16.18
C ALA A 156 31.94 -13.53 15.04
N ALA A 157 30.94 -13.22 14.21
CA ALA A 157 30.60 -14.06 13.06
C ALA A 157 31.77 -14.21 12.05
N MET A 158 32.58 -13.15 11.86
CA MET A 158 33.78 -13.22 11.00
C MET A 158 34.87 -14.07 11.60
N VAL A 159 35.07 -14.04 12.91
CA VAL A 159 36.02 -14.92 13.62
C VAL A 159 35.61 -16.39 13.46
N ASP A 160 34.30 -16.68 13.50
CA ASP A 160 33.73 -18.00 13.26
C ASP A 160 33.75 -18.43 11.77
N GLY A 161 34.29 -17.60 10.87
CA GLY A 161 34.40 -17.89 9.43
C GLY A 161 33.11 -17.70 8.64
N ALA A 162 32.12 -17.01 9.18
CA ALA A 162 30.85 -16.79 8.50
C ALA A 162 30.98 -15.89 7.25
N SER A 163 30.47 -16.38 6.12
CA SER A 163 30.35 -15.60 4.89
C SER A 163 29.36 -14.45 5.04
N LYS A 164 29.42 -13.47 4.15
CA LYS A 164 28.48 -12.34 4.14
C LYS A 164 27.01 -12.77 4.14
N TRP A 165 26.66 -13.78 3.37
CA TRP A 165 25.30 -14.32 3.34
C TRP A 165 24.89 -14.94 4.68
N GLN A 166 25.81 -15.63 5.35
CA GLN A 166 25.58 -16.19 6.68
C GLN A 166 25.41 -15.07 7.73
N GLN A 167 26.21 -14.01 7.67
CA GLN A 167 26.03 -12.82 8.52
C GLN A 167 24.66 -12.17 8.32
N ILE A 168 24.22 -11.99 7.07
CA ILE A 168 22.89 -11.45 6.77
C ILE A 168 21.80 -12.35 7.36
N LYS A 169 21.88 -13.67 7.10
CA LYS A 169 20.85 -14.64 7.51
C LYS A 169 20.76 -14.82 9.02
N HIS A 170 21.89 -14.85 9.73
CA HIS A 170 21.94 -15.25 11.13
C HIS A 170 22.19 -14.09 12.09
N VAL A 171 22.60 -12.91 11.60
CA VAL A 171 22.78 -11.70 12.41
C VAL A 171 21.78 -10.64 12.00
N THR A 172 21.85 -10.16 10.74
CA THR A 172 21.06 -9.00 10.30
C THR A 172 19.54 -9.29 10.33
N ILE A 173 19.09 -10.36 9.67
CA ILE A 173 17.65 -10.68 9.56
C ILE A 173 17.03 -10.92 10.95
N PRO A 174 17.61 -11.75 11.85
CA PRO A 174 17.05 -11.94 13.18
C PRO A 174 16.90 -10.63 13.99
N GLN A 175 17.85 -9.72 13.91
CA GLN A 175 17.79 -8.42 14.58
C GLN A 175 16.72 -7.48 13.97
N LEU A 176 16.30 -7.72 12.72
CA LEU A 176 15.22 -6.95 12.08
C LEU A 176 13.83 -7.52 12.38
N ILE A 177 13.70 -8.77 12.83
CA ILE A 177 12.40 -9.43 13.05
C ILE A 177 11.46 -8.60 13.91
N PRO A 178 11.86 -8.03 15.07
CA PRO A 178 10.95 -7.24 15.89
C PRO A 178 10.36 -6.05 15.13
N LEU A 179 11.21 -5.30 14.41
CA LEU A 179 10.76 -4.16 13.60
C LEU A 179 9.86 -4.60 12.44
N MET A 180 10.22 -5.68 11.73
CA MET A 180 9.41 -6.25 10.67
C MET A 180 8.02 -6.65 11.19
N THR A 181 7.96 -7.25 12.37
CA THR A 181 6.72 -7.67 13.02
C THR A 181 5.85 -6.46 13.35
N ILE A 182 6.39 -5.45 14.03
CA ILE A 182 5.64 -4.24 14.39
C ILE A 182 5.07 -3.55 13.14
N LEU A 183 5.88 -3.33 12.11
CA LEU A 183 5.43 -2.66 10.88
C LEU A 183 4.39 -3.50 10.12
N THR A 184 4.52 -4.83 10.16
CA THR A 184 3.52 -5.74 9.55
C THR A 184 2.19 -5.70 10.32
N ILE A 185 2.21 -5.69 11.66
CA ILE A 185 0.99 -5.55 12.48
C ILE A 185 0.25 -4.25 12.12
N LEU A 186 0.97 -3.13 12.07
CA LEU A 186 0.41 -1.84 11.69
C LEU A 186 -0.18 -1.85 10.27
N ALA A 187 0.50 -2.49 9.33
CA ALA A 187 0.03 -2.61 7.96
C ALA A 187 -1.23 -3.50 7.86
N VAL A 188 -1.28 -4.61 8.59
CA VAL A 188 -2.48 -5.48 8.66
C VAL A 188 -3.65 -4.77 9.31
N GLY A 189 -3.43 -3.94 10.34
CA GLY A 189 -4.47 -3.11 10.93
C GLY A 189 -5.10 -2.13 9.93
N ASN A 190 -4.35 -1.75 8.90
CA ASN A 190 -4.81 -0.86 7.84
C ASN A 190 -5.22 -1.59 6.54
N ILE A 191 -5.34 -2.93 6.54
CA ILE A 191 -5.57 -3.75 5.32
C ILE A 191 -6.86 -3.39 4.57
N PHE A 192 -7.86 -2.82 5.25
CA PHE A 192 -9.11 -2.36 4.65
C PHE A 192 -9.05 -0.91 4.14
N ARG A 193 -7.90 -0.22 4.28
CA ARG A 193 -7.66 1.12 3.75
C ARG A 193 -6.70 1.03 2.59
N ALA A 194 -7.14 1.48 1.42
CA ALA A 194 -6.28 1.58 0.24
C ALA A 194 -5.80 3.03 0.04
N ASP A 195 -4.70 3.21 -0.68
CA ASP A 195 -4.24 4.55 -1.06
C ASP A 195 -5.17 5.13 -2.13
N PHE A 196 -6.09 6.01 -1.68
CA PHE A 196 -7.03 6.70 -2.58
C PHE A 196 -6.31 7.35 -3.77
N GLY A 197 -5.16 7.98 -3.52
CA GLY A 197 -4.41 8.66 -4.56
C GLY A 197 -3.95 7.74 -5.68
N LEU A 198 -3.46 6.55 -5.34
CA LEU A 198 -3.07 5.52 -6.29
C LEU A 198 -4.26 5.04 -7.12
N PHE A 199 -5.31 4.56 -6.45
CA PHE A 199 -6.44 3.89 -7.09
C PHE A 199 -7.39 4.83 -7.83
N TYR A 200 -7.39 6.11 -7.49
CA TYR A 200 -8.21 7.12 -8.17
C TYR A 200 -7.49 7.78 -9.34
N ASN A 201 -6.26 8.29 -9.09
CA ASN A 201 -5.57 9.11 -10.10
C ASN A 201 -4.89 8.28 -11.19
N ILE A 202 -4.25 7.16 -10.84
CA ILE A 202 -3.46 6.39 -11.82
C ILE A 202 -4.35 5.78 -12.92
N PRO A 203 -5.47 5.08 -12.61
CA PRO A 203 -6.41 4.59 -13.61
C PRO A 203 -7.34 5.70 -14.16
N ARG A 204 -7.19 6.96 -13.67
CA ARG A 204 -7.98 8.14 -14.07
C ARG A 204 -9.48 7.95 -13.81
N ASN A 205 -9.82 7.21 -12.77
CA ASN A 205 -11.20 6.86 -12.40
C ASN A 205 -12.01 6.32 -13.61
N SER A 206 -11.35 5.54 -14.48
CA SER A 206 -11.98 4.96 -15.68
C SER A 206 -12.98 3.87 -15.30
N GLY A 207 -14.24 4.03 -15.69
CA GLY A 207 -15.30 3.04 -15.44
C GLY A 207 -15.01 1.66 -16.07
N ALA A 208 -14.31 1.61 -17.20
CA ALA A 208 -13.89 0.37 -17.86
C ALA A 208 -12.93 -0.49 -17.00
N LEU A 209 -12.30 0.12 -15.99
CA LEU A 209 -11.32 -0.53 -15.13
C LEU A 209 -11.85 -0.84 -13.73
N TYR A 210 -13.08 -0.44 -13.39
CA TYR A 210 -13.61 -0.56 -12.02
C TYR A 210 -13.53 -1.98 -11.45
N ASP A 211 -13.74 -3.00 -12.28
CA ASP A 211 -13.67 -4.39 -11.83
C ASP A 211 -12.35 -4.75 -11.14
N VAL A 212 -11.25 -4.09 -11.52
CA VAL A 212 -9.91 -4.37 -11.00
C VAL A 212 -9.28 -3.20 -10.24
N THR A 213 -9.80 -1.99 -10.39
CA THR A 213 -9.19 -0.79 -9.77
C THR A 213 -10.04 -0.20 -8.64
N GLN A 214 -11.33 -0.54 -8.56
CA GLN A 214 -12.18 -0.01 -7.51
C GLN A 214 -11.90 -0.70 -6.18
N VAL A 215 -11.60 0.11 -5.18
CA VAL A 215 -11.35 -0.27 -3.79
C VAL A 215 -12.31 0.47 -2.86
N LEU A 216 -12.41 0.09 -1.60
CA LEU A 216 -13.33 0.71 -0.64
C LEU A 216 -13.22 2.24 -0.60
N ASP A 217 -12.01 2.78 -0.57
CA ASP A 217 -11.77 4.23 -0.50
C ASP A 217 -12.27 4.98 -1.75
N THR A 218 -12.03 4.45 -2.95
CA THR A 218 -12.53 5.06 -4.20
C THR A 218 -14.03 4.90 -4.35
N TYR A 219 -14.59 3.80 -3.87
CA TYR A 219 -16.02 3.57 -3.86
C TYR A 219 -16.74 4.56 -2.92
N ILE A 220 -16.23 4.74 -1.70
CA ILE A 220 -16.73 5.72 -0.74
C ILE A 220 -16.71 7.13 -1.36
N TYR A 221 -15.62 7.52 -1.99
CA TYR A 221 -15.49 8.82 -2.63
C TYR A 221 -16.49 8.99 -3.79
N ASN A 222 -16.60 8.03 -4.68
CA ASN A 222 -17.53 8.07 -5.81
C ASN A 222 -19.00 8.06 -5.31
N GLY A 223 -19.30 7.34 -4.24
CA GLY A 223 -20.60 7.35 -3.58
C GLY A 223 -20.98 8.75 -3.06
N LEU A 224 -20.03 9.45 -2.44
CA LEU A 224 -20.27 10.82 -1.97
C LEU A 224 -20.45 11.84 -3.10
N THR A 225 -19.61 11.74 -4.13
CA THR A 225 -19.52 12.79 -5.17
C THR A 225 -20.47 12.59 -6.34
N SER A 226 -20.79 11.35 -6.68
CA SER A 226 -21.59 11.00 -7.86
C SER A 226 -23.03 10.64 -7.52
N THR A 227 -23.27 9.88 -6.44
CA THR A 227 -24.62 9.44 -6.06
C THR A 227 -25.23 10.24 -4.91
N GLY A 228 -24.40 10.94 -4.11
CA GLY A 228 -24.86 11.69 -2.93
C GLY A 228 -25.39 10.78 -1.80
N ASP A 229 -25.09 9.48 -1.82
CA ASP A 229 -25.53 8.53 -0.79
C ASP A 229 -24.60 8.60 0.44
N PHE A 230 -24.90 9.55 1.31
CA PHE A 230 -24.15 9.74 2.56
C PHE A 230 -24.31 8.57 3.52
N GLY A 231 -25.49 7.92 3.55
CA GLY A 231 -25.78 6.84 4.48
C GLY A 231 -24.93 5.61 4.20
N MET A 232 -24.94 5.12 2.97
CA MET A 232 -24.16 3.98 2.53
C MET A 232 -22.64 4.25 2.64
N THR A 233 -22.21 5.48 2.31
CA THR A 233 -20.80 5.88 2.37
C THR A 233 -20.29 5.91 3.81
N ALA A 234 -21.09 6.46 4.74
CA ALA A 234 -20.77 6.45 6.17
C ALA A 234 -20.70 5.02 6.74
N ALA A 235 -21.63 4.15 6.32
CA ALA A 235 -21.65 2.75 6.71
C ALA A 235 -20.38 2.01 6.22
N ALA A 236 -19.95 2.24 4.97
CA ALA A 236 -18.73 1.67 4.42
C ALA A 236 -17.47 2.15 5.17
N GLY A 237 -17.38 3.44 5.50
CA GLY A 237 -16.29 4.00 6.30
C GLY A 237 -16.25 3.45 7.73
N LEU A 238 -17.41 3.26 8.36
CA LEU A 238 -17.50 2.63 9.68
C LEU A 238 -17.09 1.16 9.61
N TYR A 239 -17.57 0.42 8.62
CA TYR A 239 -17.15 -0.97 8.37
C TYR A 239 -15.63 -1.09 8.24
N GLN A 240 -14.99 -0.26 7.40
CA GLN A 240 -13.53 -0.22 7.29
C GLN A 240 -12.84 -0.05 8.65
N SER A 241 -13.31 0.91 9.44
CA SER A 241 -12.69 1.27 10.71
C SER A 241 -12.84 0.17 11.76
N VAL A 242 -14.03 -0.42 11.86
CA VAL A 242 -14.32 -1.50 12.82
C VAL A 242 -13.53 -2.76 12.47
N VAL A 243 -13.58 -3.19 11.21
CA VAL A 243 -12.87 -4.39 10.78
C VAL A 243 -11.35 -4.20 10.90
N GLY A 244 -10.83 -3.03 10.51
CA GLY A 244 -9.42 -2.70 10.67
C GLY A 244 -8.97 -2.75 12.13
N PHE A 245 -9.77 -2.20 13.05
CA PHE A 245 -9.50 -2.26 14.48
C PHE A 245 -9.49 -3.70 15.02
N VAL A 246 -10.49 -4.49 14.66
CA VAL A 246 -10.56 -5.91 15.08
C VAL A 246 -9.34 -6.69 14.57
N LEU A 247 -8.96 -6.51 13.31
CA LEU A 247 -7.79 -7.16 12.73
C LEU A 247 -6.49 -6.73 13.42
N LEU A 248 -6.34 -5.45 13.73
CA LEU A 248 -5.18 -4.94 14.47
C LEU A 248 -5.09 -5.62 15.85
N MET A 249 -6.21 -5.72 16.59
CA MET A 249 -6.25 -6.39 17.89
C MET A 249 -5.88 -7.88 17.78
N ILE A 250 -6.44 -8.58 16.78
CA ILE A 250 -6.13 -9.99 16.54
C ILE A 250 -4.64 -10.16 16.21
N THR A 251 -4.13 -9.38 15.27
CA THR A 251 -2.73 -9.49 14.82
C THR A 251 -1.76 -9.16 15.95
N ASN A 252 -2.04 -8.13 16.74
CA ASN A 252 -1.23 -7.78 17.91
C ASN A 252 -1.25 -8.91 18.96
N THR A 253 -2.42 -9.51 19.23
CA THR A 253 -2.54 -10.63 20.16
C THR A 253 -1.75 -11.87 19.70
N ILE A 254 -1.76 -12.13 18.39
CA ILE A 254 -0.97 -13.22 17.80
C ILE A 254 0.53 -12.91 17.94
N ALA A 255 0.98 -11.70 17.59
CA ALA A 255 2.39 -11.32 17.71
C ALA A 255 2.90 -11.44 19.16
N ARG A 256 2.11 -10.99 20.13
CA ARG A 256 2.43 -11.08 21.56
C ARG A 256 2.65 -12.52 22.05
N ARG A 257 2.02 -13.52 21.41
CA ARG A 257 2.23 -14.94 21.75
C ARG A 257 3.56 -15.49 21.25
N PHE A 258 4.09 -14.93 20.16
CA PHE A 258 5.36 -15.35 19.59
C PHE A 258 6.54 -14.60 20.20
N ASP A 259 6.39 -13.32 20.45
CA ASP A 259 7.40 -12.45 21.04
C ASP A 259 6.72 -11.23 21.68
N SER A 260 6.83 -11.12 23.02
CA SER A 260 6.23 -10.03 23.77
C SER A 260 6.79 -8.66 23.41
N ASP A 261 8.08 -8.61 23.02
CA ASP A 261 8.78 -7.35 22.69
C ASP A 261 8.41 -6.83 21.29
N SER A 262 7.81 -7.68 20.47
CA SER A 262 7.34 -7.33 19.11
C SER A 262 5.86 -6.90 19.08
N ALA A 263 5.15 -6.91 20.23
CA ALA A 263 3.76 -6.45 20.30
C ALA A 263 3.70 -4.92 20.46
N LEU A 264 2.59 -4.31 20.01
CA LEU A 264 2.37 -2.86 20.12
C LEU A 264 1.90 -2.45 21.54
N PHE A 265 1.14 -3.33 22.21
CA PHE A 265 0.59 -3.14 23.54
C PHE A 265 0.19 -4.48 24.18
#